data_4c1e613cf9e2d51f1787a834194d1403
#
_entry.id   4c1e613cf9e2d51f1787a834194d1403
#
_cell.length_a   1.000
_cell.length_b   1.000
_cell.length_c   1.000
_cell.angle_alpha   90.00
_cell.angle_beta   90.00
_cell.angle_gamma   90.00
#
_symmetry.space_group_name_H-M   'P 1'
#
loop_
_entity.id
_entity.type
_entity.pdbx_description
1 polymer ?
#
loop_
_entity_poly.entity_id
_entity_poly.type
_entity_poly.pdbx_seq_one_letter_code
_entity_poly.pdbx_strand_id
1 'polypeptide(L)' 'MDKYRCIPCGWLYDPAKGDPENGIAPGTPFEELPEDWCCPLCGADKSQFEKI' A
#
# COMPACT_ATOMS: atom_id res chain seq x y z
N MET A 1 4.34 12.34 -2.57
CA MET A 1 3.72 11.32 -1.68
C MET A 1 4.75 10.26 -1.38
N ASP A 2 4.76 9.79 -0.13
CA ASP A 2 5.78 8.84 0.31
C ASP A 2 5.44 7.42 -0.12
N LYS A 3 6.47 6.67 -0.49
CA LYS A 3 6.31 5.25 -0.77
C LYS A 3 6.40 4.45 0.52
N TYR A 4 5.71 3.33 0.57
CA TYR A 4 5.71 2.44 1.72
C TYR A 4 6.08 1.04 1.30
N ARG A 5 6.77 0.32 2.17
CA ARG A 5 7.20 -1.05 1.90
C ARG A 5 6.53 -2.00 2.87
N CYS A 6 6.02 -3.11 2.33
CA CYS A 6 5.50 -4.20 3.16
C CYS A 6 6.67 -4.91 3.82
N ILE A 7 6.74 -4.87 5.14
CA ILE A 7 7.87 -5.46 5.87
C ILE A 7 7.98 -6.97 5.64
N PRO A 8 6.89 -7.76 5.74
CA PRO A 8 6.99 -9.21 5.57
C PRO A 8 7.44 -9.68 4.19
N CYS A 9 7.01 -9.02 3.11
CA CYS A 9 7.29 -9.53 1.77
C CYS A 9 8.07 -8.58 0.88
N GLY A 10 8.23 -7.32 1.29
CA GLY A 10 9.00 -6.35 0.52
C GLY A 10 8.25 -5.67 -0.63
N TRP A 11 6.94 -5.88 -0.75
CA TRP A 11 6.16 -5.24 -1.78
C TRP A 11 6.10 -3.72 -1.53
N LEU A 12 6.21 -2.94 -2.60
CA LEU A 12 6.21 -1.48 -2.48
C LEU A 12 4.87 -0.91 -2.91
N TYR A 13 4.30 -0.03 -2.07
CA TYR A 13 3.16 0.77 -2.45
C TYR A 13 3.66 2.10 -2.98
N ASP A 14 3.40 2.37 -4.26
CA ASP A 14 3.74 3.64 -4.88
C ASP A 14 2.46 4.45 -5.04
N PRO A 15 2.27 5.53 -4.28
CA PRO A 15 1.05 6.33 -4.38
C PRO A 15 0.76 6.85 -5.78
N ALA A 16 1.80 7.13 -6.55
CA ALA A 16 1.61 7.62 -7.91
C ALA A 16 0.96 6.57 -8.82
N LYS A 17 1.15 5.30 -8.51
CA LYS A 17 0.58 4.19 -9.29
C LYS A 17 -0.71 3.66 -8.68
N GLY A 18 -0.87 3.81 -7.36
CA GLY A 18 -2.00 3.25 -6.64
C GLY A 18 -2.00 1.72 -6.65
N ASP A 19 -3.19 1.16 -6.53
CA ASP A 19 -3.38 -0.29 -6.59
C ASP A 19 -4.70 -0.59 -7.28
N PRO A 20 -4.76 -0.36 -8.61
CA PRO A 20 -6.02 -0.46 -9.35
C PRO A 20 -6.68 -1.84 -9.26
N GLU A 21 -5.89 -2.90 -9.12
CA GLU A 21 -6.43 -4.25 -9.00
C GLU A 21 -7.27 -4.42 -7.74
N ASN A 22 -7.01 -3.62 -6.72
CA ASN A 22 -7.77 -3.62 -5.47
C ASN A 22 -8.62 -2.36 -5.31
N GLY A 23 -8.87 -1.66 -6.41
CA GLY A 23 -9.77 -0.51 -6.40
C GLY A 23 -9.14 0.78 -5.88
N ILE A 24 -7.82 0.86 -5.82
CA ILE A 24 -7.13 2.07 -5.36
C ILE A 24 -6.64 2.84 -6.58
N ALA A 25 -7.21 4.02 -6.80
CA ALA A 25 -6.85 4.84 -7.95
C ALA A 25 -5.41 5.37 -7.83
N PRO A 26 -4.72 5.57 -8.97
CA PRO A 26 -3.43 6.26 -8.95
C PRO A 26 -3.55 7.64 -8.29
N GLY A 27 -2.54 8.03 -7.53
CA GLY A 27 -2.55 9.31 -6.82
C GLY A 27 -3.13 9.24 -5.43
N THR A 28 -3.39 8.05 -4.90
CA THR A 28 -3.94 7.88 -3.55
C THR A 28 -2.78 7.74 -2.55
N PRO A 29 -2.66 8.66 -1.58
CA PRO A 29 -1.65 8.51 -0.53
C PRO A 29 -1.91 7.27 0.33
N PHE A 30 -0.85 6.73 0.90
CA PHE A 30 -0.99 5.54 1.75
C PHE A 30 -1.96 5.78 2.91
N GLU A 31 -1.94 6.98 3.49
CA GLU A 31 -2.79 7.33 4.63
C GLU A 31 -4.27 7.30 4.28
N GLU A 32 -4.61 7.43 3.00
CA GLU A 32 -6.00 7.43 2.55
C GLU A 32 -6.51 6.05 2.14
N LEU A 33 -5.67 5.03 2.21
CA LEU A 33 -6.11 3.68 1.94
C LEU A 33 -7.13 3.24 2.98
N PRO A 34 -8.15 2.43 2.58
CA PRO A 34 -9.10 1.89 3.56
C PRO A 34 -8.40 1.13 4.67
N GLU A 35 -8.98 1.13 5.85
CA GLU A 35 -8.38 0.44 7.00
C GLU A 35 -8.28 -1.06 6.78
N ASP A 36 -9.18 -1.61 5.99
CA ASP A 36 -9.19 -3.04 5.68
C ASP A 36 -8.34 -3.38 4.45
N TRP A 37 -7.68 -2.39 3.84
CA TRP A 37 -6.76 -2.66 2.75
C TRP A 37 -5.56 -3.44 3.25
N CYS A 38 -5.10 -4.39 2.46
CA CYS A 38 -3.95 -5.20 2.82
C CYS A 38 -3.03 -5.37 1.61
N CYS A 39 -1.81 -5.83 1.88
CA CYS A 39 -0.82 -6.08 0.83
C CYS A 39 -1.40 -7.05 -0.20
N PRO A 40 -1.42 -6.70 -1.50
CA PRO A 40 -1.96 -7.60 -2.52
C PRO A 40 -1.09 -8.83 -2.75
N LEU A 41 0.13 -8.83 -2.25
CA LEU A 41 1.06 -9.94 -2.45
C LEU A 41 1.01 -10.95 -1.30
N CYS A 42 1.04 -10.47 -0.06
CA CYS A 42 1.10 -11.38 1.10
C CYS A 42 -0.06 -11.22 2.09
N GLY A 43 -0.90 -10.21 1.91
CA GLY A 43 -2.05 -10.00 2.78
C GLY A 43 -1.76 -9.29 4.09
N ALA A 44 -0.55 -8.75 4.28
CA ALA A 44 -0.23 -8.01 5.49
C ALA A 44 -1.06 -6.73 5.58
N ASP A 45 -1.52 -6.37 6.76
CA ASP A 45 -2.31 -5.16 6.94
C ASP A 45 -1.44 -3.91 6.89
N LYS A 46 -2.09 -2.74 6.97
CA LYS A 46 -1.37 -1.46 6.84
C LYS A 46 -0.33 -1.26 7.94
N SER A 47 -0.54 -1.85 9.12
CA SER A 47 0.41 -1.70 10.23
C SER A 47 1.75 -2.39 9.96
N GLN A 48 1.79 -3.29 8.97
CA GLN A 48 3.00 -4.00 8.58
C GLN A 48 3.81 -3.28 7.50
N PHE A 49 3.43 -2.04 7.18
CA PHE A 49 4.14 -1.24 6.19
C PHE A 49 5.01 -0.20 6.88
N GLU A 50 6.15 0.09 6.27
CA GLU A 50 7.02 1.15 6.75
C GLU A 50 7.22 2.18 5.64
N LYS A 51 7.32 3.44 6.04
CA LYS A 51 7.62 4.53 5.12
C LYS A 51 9.10 4.45 4.71
N ILE A 52 9.35 4.60 3.43
CA ILE A 52 10.71 4.61 2.90
C ILE A 52 11.24 6.02 2.82
#